data_43a2514a6b07eeebf0b80eaf5e4ad0af
#
_entry.id   43a2514a6b07eeebf0b80eaf5e4ad0af
#
_cell.length_a   1.000
_cell.length_b   1.000
_cell.length_c   1.000
_cell.angle_alpha   90.00
_cell.angle_beta   90.00
_cell.angle_gamma   90.00
#
_symmetry.space_group_name_H-M   'P 1'
#
loop_
_entity.id
_entity.type
_entity.pdbx_description
1 polymer ?
#
loop_
_entity_poly.entity_id
_entity_poly.type
_entity_poly.pdbx_seq_one_letter_code
_entity_poly.pdbx_strand_id
1 'polypeptide(L)'
;LKVIARIYTDFGEKFGVPRQSGLVPELTGKIIFEPEYRVPEALSGIEGYSWLWLLWGFSESPRNKWSPMVRPPRLGGNKKAGVFATRSPFRPNPVGMSSVKIEDIQLQTDEGPVIIVSGIDMMNGTPIYDIKPYLPHVDCHPEALGGFSGQFKDYRLKVECARELLVCFPPDKRE
;
A
#
# COMPACT_ATOMS: atom_id res chain seq x y z
N LEU A 1 -11.89 -11.63 -8.63
CA LEU A 1 -12.14 -11.07 -7.29
C LEU A 1 -13.12 -9.90 -7.42
N LYS A 2 -14.02 -9.75 -6.44
CA LYS A 2 -14.89 -8.57 -6.34
C LYS A 2 -14.12 -7.42 -5.69
N VAL A 3 -14.32 -6.20 -6.15
CA VAL A 3 -13.85 -4.99 -5.47
C VAL A 3 -14.83 -4.70 -4.33
N ILE A 4 -14.31 -4.62 -3.09
CA ILE A 4 -15.13 -4.32 -1.91
C ILE A 4 -14.98 -2.88 -1.46
N ALA A 5 -13.84 -2.26 -1.76
CA ALA A 5 -13.52 -0.88 -1.40
C ALA A 5 -12.48 -0.32 -2.37
N ARG A 6 -12.24 0.99 -2.28
CA ARG A 6 -11.12 1.68 -2.91
C ARG A 6 -10.37 2.51 -1.90
N ILE A 7 -9.05 2.61 -2.08
CA ILE A 7 -8.25 3.54 -1.30
C ILE A 7 -8.04 4.83 -2.09
N TYR A 8 -8.24 5.96 -1.44
CA TYR A 8 -8.01 7.30 -1.97
C TYR A 8 -6.78 7.89 -1.30
N THR A 9 -5.83 8.36 -2.11
CA THR A 9 -4.53 8.86 -1.68
C THR A 9 -4.14 10.08 -2.50
N ASP A 10 -3.07 10.76 -2.12
CA ASP A 10 -2.52 11.90 -2.88
C ASP A 10 -1.76 11.49 -4.16
N PHE A 11 -1.58 10.18 -4.39
CA PHE A 11 -0.82 9.67 -5.53
C PHE A 11 -1.71 9.42 -6.75
N GLY A 12 -1.84 10.44 -7.62
CA GLY A 12 -2.52 10.31 -8.92
C GLY A 12 -1.76 9.48 -9.95
N GLU A 13 -0.45 9.30 -9.75
CA GLU A 13 0.48 8.60 -10.64
C GLU A 13 1.34 7.62 -9.86
N LYS A 14 1.95 6.65 -10.58
CA LYS A 14 2.86 5.66 -9.99
C LYS A 14 4.20 6.22 -9.48
N PHE A 15 4.57 7.43 -9.92
CA PHE A 15 5.80 8.07 -9.48
C PHE A 15 5.61 8.71 -8.11
N GLY A 16 6.56 8.45 -7.20
CA GLY A 16 6.48 8.91 -5.81
C GLY A 16 5.78 7.96 -4.85
N VAL A 17 5.01 6.99 -5.35
CA VAL A 17 4.41 5.95 -4.49
C VAL A 17 5.52 5.12 -3.82
N PRO A 18 5.49 4.94 -2.50
CA PRO A 18 6.43 4.04 -1.81
C PRO A 18 6.37 2.63 -2.39
N ARG A 19 7.52 1.97 -2.49
CA ARG A 19 7.59 0.62 -3.09
C ARG A 19 7.02 -0.47 -2.20
N GLN A 20 6.86 -0.21 -0.93
CA GLN A 20 6.25 -1.11 0.06
C GLN A 20 5.57 -0.27 1.13
N SER A 21 4.53 -0.81 1.73
CA SER A 21 3.87 -0.23 2.89
C SER A 21 4.83 -0.07 4.07
N GLY A 22 4.61 0.94 4.89
CA GLY A 22 5.38 1.23 6.09
C GLY A 22 6.74 1.88 5.84
N LEU A 23 7.19 2.09 4.58
CA LEU A 23 8.45 2.79 4.29
C LEU A 23 8.37 4.29 4.60
N VAL A 24 7.21 4.88 4.46
CA VAL A 24 6.89 6.27 4.79
C VAL A 24 5.63 6.26 5.64
N PRO A 25 5.77 6.21 6.96
CA PRO A 25 4.64 6.03 7.90
C PRO A 25 3.62 7.18 7.85
N GLU A 26 4.05 8.37 7.45
CA GLU A 26 3.26 9.61 7.45
C GLU A 26 2.24 9.67 6.29
N LEU A 27 2.43 8.85 5.26
CA LEU A 27 1.53 8.85 4.11
C LEU A 27 0.21 8.18 4.44
N THR A 28 -0.86 8.92 4.29
CA THR A 28 -2.22 8.48 4.64
C THR A 28 -3.06 8.15 3.42
N GLY A 29 -4.09 7.34 3.64
CA GLY A 29 -5.10 7.01 2.65
C GLY A 29 -6.46 6.81 3.31
N LYS A 30 -7.50 7.06 2.54
CA LYS A 30 -8.90 6.91 2.93
C LYS A 30 -9.49 5.70 2.21
N ILE A 31 -9.91 4.70 2.95
CA ILE A 31 -10.58 3.51 2.41
C ILE A 31 -12.09 3.75 2.43
N ILE A 32 -12.72 3.74 1.26
CA ILE A 32 -14.15 3.90 1.08
C ILE A 32 -14.70 2.62 0.47
N PHE A 33 -15.71 2.06 1.09
CA PHE A 33 -16.34 0.84 0.62
C PHE A 33 -17.22 1.09 -0.61
N GLU A 34 -17.32 0.10 -1.48
CA GLU A 34 -18.31 0.10 -2.56
C GLU A 34 -19.73 0.05 -1.97
N PRO A 35 -20.76 0.59 -2.63
CA PRO A 35 -22.10 0.74 -2.05
C PRO A 35 -22.70 -0.53 -1.44
N GLU A 36 -22.46 -1.69 -2.06
CA GLU A 36 -22.92 -3.01 -1.59
C GLU A 36 -22.32 -3.36 -0.22
N TYR A 37 -21.15 -2.83 0.13
CA TYR A 37 -20.37 -3.19 1.34
C TYR A 37 -20.33 -2.06 2.38
N ARG A 38 -21.12 -1.00 2.21
CA ARG A 38 -21.22 0.11 3.18
C ARG A 38 -22.06 -0.25 4.41
N VAL A 39 -21.69 -1.34 5.05
CA VAL A 39 -22.39 -1.93 6.19
C VAL A 39 -21.54 -1.76 7.44
N PRO A 40 -21.87 -0.84 8.38
CA PRO A 40 -21.06 -0.57 9.58
C PRO A 40 -20.82 -1.80 10.44
N GLU A 41 -21.78 -2.73 10.49
CA GLU A 41 -21.68 -3.97 11.25
C GLU A 41 -20.53 -4.87 10.79
N ALA A 42 -20.14 -4.76 9.52
CA ALA A 42 -18.97 -5.48 8.98
C ALA A 42 -17.63 -5.01 9.55
N LEU A 43 -17.60 -3.83 10.16
CA LEU A 43 -16.44 -3.26 10.84
C LEU A 43 -16.46 -3.44 12.36
N SER A 44 -17.49 -4.10 12.89
CA SER A 44 -17.61 -4.31 14.34
C SER A 44 -16.42 -5.07 14.88
N GLY A 45 -15.74 -4.52 15.88
CA GLY A 45 -14.54 -5.10 16.51
C GLY A 45 -13.22 -4.73 15.84
N ILE A 46 -13.24 -4.02 14.69
CA ILE A 46 -12.01 -3.61 13.98
C ILE A 46 -11.19 -2.58 14.79
N GLU A 47 -11.86 -1.83 15.67
CA GLU A 47 -11.25 -0.86 16.59
C GLU A 47 -10.29 -1.50 17.61
N GLY A 48 -10.39 -2.81 17.80
CA GLY A 48 -9.47 -3.57 18.63
C GLY A 48 -8.09 -3.85 17.98
N TYR A 49 -7.92 -3.48 16.71
CA TYR A 49 -6.69 -3.74 15.95
C TYR A 49 -6.00 -2.43 15.57
N SER A 50 -4.68 -2.44 15.59
CA SER A 50 -3.85 -1.28 15.18
C SER A 50 -3.46 -1.32 13.71
N TRP A 51 -3.46 -2.50 13.09
CA TRP A 51 -2.98 -2.73 11.72
C TRP A 51 -3.92 -3.65 10.96
N LEU A 52 -3.96 -3.43 9.63
CA LEU A 52 -4.73 -4.24 8.69
C LEU A 52 -3.82 -4.78 7.59
N TRP A 53 -4.14 -5.95 7.08
CA TRP A 53 -3.76 -6.43 5.77
C TRP A 53 -4.79 -5.95 4.74
N LEU A 54 -4.31 -5.34 3.67
CA LEU A 54 -5.09 -5.01 2.49
C LEU A 54 -4.66 -5.92 1.33
N LEU A 55 -5.60 -6.62 0.72
CA LEU A 55 -5.41 -7.34 -0.54
C LEU A 55 -6.01 -6.47 -1.65
N TRP A 56 -5.20 -6.08 -2.63
CA TRP A 56 -5.58 -5.09 -3.61
C TRP A 56 -5.10 -5.42 -5.03
N GLY A 57 -5.62 -4.76 -6.04
CA GLY A 57 -5.32 -5.01 -7.44
C GLY A 57 -4.36 -3.97 -8.04
N PHE A 58 -3.39 -4.43 -8.83
CA PHE A 58 -2.55 -3.56 -9.65
C PHE A 58 -3.36 -3.05 -10.86
N SER A 59 -4.15 -1.98 -10.68
CA SER A 59 -5.04 -1.42 -11.70
C SER A 59 -4.29 -0.80 -12.88
N GLU A 60 -3.13 -0.21 -12.62
CA GLU A 60 -2.32 0.49 -13.63
C GLU A 60 -1.20 -0.39 -14.23
N SER A 61 -1.29 -1.70 -14.10
CA SER A 61 -0.31 -2.59 -14.71
C SER A 61 -0.71 -2.92 -16.16
N PRO A 62 -0.07 -2.34 -17.19
CA PRO A 62 -0.55 -2.39 -18.58
C PRO A 62 -0.34 -3.73 -19.29
N ARG A 63 0.11 -4.77 -18.59
CA ARG A 63 0.45 -6.05 -19.20
C ARG A 63 -0.57 -7.14 -18.88
N ASN A 64 -1.29 -7.57 -19.90
CA ASN A 64 -2.18 -8.74 -19.86
C ASN A 64 -1.44 -10.09 -19.81
N LYS A 65 -0.10 -10.07 -19.74
CA LYS A 65 0.70 -11.30 -19.73
C LYS A 65 1.66 -11.28 -18.54
N TRP A 66 1.63 -12.35 -17.77
CA TRP A 66 2.61 -12.59 -16.71
C TRP A 66 3.98 -12.91 -17.31
N SER A 67 5.03 -12.75 -16.49
CA SER A 67 6.39 -13.11 -16.89
C SER A 67 7.02 -14.00 -15.81
N PRO A 68 7.59 -15.15 -16.16
CA PRO A 68 8.24 -16.04 -15.19
C PRO A 68 9.49 -15.40 -14.57
N MET A 69 10.11 -14.47 -15.30
CA MET A 69 11.33 -13.76 -14.88
C MET A 69 11.11 -12.25 -14.97
N VAL A 70 11.51 -11.55 -13.94
CA VAL A 70 11.46 -10.07 -13.87
C VAL A 70 12.82 -9.49 -13.53
N ARG A 71 13.00 -8.18 -13.74
CA ARG A 71 14.20 -7.43 -13.38
C ARG A 71 13.89 -6.47 -12.24
N PRO A 72 14.11 -6.88 -10.98
CA PRO A 72 13.90 -5.99 -9.85
C PRO A 72 14.81 -4.76 -9.94
N PRO A 73 14.30 -3.52 -9.84
CA PRO A 73 15.13 -2.32 -9.92
C PRO A 73 16.24 -2.29 -8.86
N ARG A 74 15.97 -2.82 -7.66
CA ARG A 74 16.98 -2.91 -6.58
C ARG A 74 18.16 -3.82 -6.88
N LEU A 75 18.04 -4.71 -7.85
CA LEU A 75 19.17 -5.54 -8.35
C LEU A 75 19.91 -4.87 -9.52
N GLY A 76 19.78 -3.55 -9.69
CA GLY A 76 20.45 -2.78 -10.74
C GLY A 76 19.84 -2.96 -12.13
N GLY A 77 18.66 -3.57 -12.25
CA GLY A 77 17.93 -3.75 -13.51
C GLY A 77 18.52 -4.80 -14.47
N ASN A 78 19.76 -5.28 -14.24
CA ASN A 78 20.42 -6.26 -15.10
C ASN A 78 20.22 -7.70 -14.63
N LYS A 79 20.08 -7.93 -13.33
CA LYS A 79 19.84 -9.26 -12.77
C LYS A 79 18.36 -9.63 -12.85
N LYS A 80 18.08 -10.84 -13.33
CA LYS A 80 16.74 -11.41 -13.37
C LYS A 80 16.48 -12.21 -12.09
N ALA A 81 15.21 -12.18 -11.64
CA ALA A 81 14.72 -13.03 -10.56
C ALA A 81 13.40 -13.68 -10.98
N GLY A 82 13.09 -14.85 -10.46
CA GLY A 82 11.79 -15.47 -10.64
C GLY A 82 10.68 -14.57 -10.09
N VAL A 83 9.54 -14.46 -10.78
CA VAL A 83 8.45 -13.57 -10.38
C VAL A 83 7.97 -13.86 -8.96
N PHE A 84 7.94 -15.14 -8.57
CA PHE A 84 7.51 -15.56 -7.23
C PHE A 84 8.53 -15.28 -6.11
N ALA A 85 9.79 -15.00 -6.48
CA ALA A 85 10.81 -14.50 -5.55
C ALA A 85 10.79 -12.96 -5.42
N THR A 86 9.77 -12.29 -5.94
CA THR A 86 9.62 -10.83 -5.94
C THR A 86 8.18 -10.43 -5.61
N ARG A 87 7.95 -9.15 -5.38
CA ARG A 87 6.61 -8.53 -5.27
C ARG A 87 6.22 -7.78 -6.55
N SER A 88 6.73 -8.22 -7.70
CA SER A 88 6.41 -7.63 -9.00
C SER A 88 4.93 -7.81 -9.36
N PRO A 89 4.28 -6.84 -10.01
CA PRO A 89 2.90 -6.96 -10.50
C PRO A 89 2.74 -7.92 -11.70
N PHE A 90 3.84 -8.32 -12.35
CA PHE A 90 3.82 -9.20 -13.54
C PHE A 90 3.59 -10.66 -13.20
N ARG A 91 2.66 -10.90 -12.30
CA ARG A 91 2.23 -12.21 -11.78
C ARG A 91 1.03 -12.75 -12.56
N PRO A 92 0.76 -14.05 -12.51
CA PRO A 92 -0.49 -14.60 -13.07
C PRO A 92 -1.74 -13.94 -12.49
N ASN A 93 -1.74 -13.68 -11.17
CA ASN A 93 -2.75 -12.93 -10.47
C ASN A 93 -2.08 -11.66 -9.90
N PRO A 94 -2.29 -10.48 -10.50
CA PRO A 94 -1.65 -9.24 -10.09
C PRO A 94 -2.32 -8.66 -8.83
N VAL A 95 -2.20 -9.39 -7.72
CA VAL A 95 -2.70 -8.99 -6.40
C VAL A 95 -1.54 -8.48 -5.57
N GLY A 96 -1.71 -7.29 -4.99
CA GLY A 96 -0.85 -6.72 -3.98
C GLY A 96 -1.34 -7.07 -2.58
N MET A 97 -0.42 -7.01 -1.62
CA MET A 97 -0.70 -7.20 -0.20
C MET A 97 0.13 -6.20 0.59
N SER A 98 -0.54 -5.38 1.39
CA SER A 98 0.10 -4.32 2.19
C SER A 98 -0.43 -4.33 3.61
N SER A 99 0.46 -4.23 4.60
CA SER A 99 0.07 -3.93 5.96
C SER A 99 0.03 -2.42 6.15
N VAL A 100 -1.07 -1.90 6.68
CA VAL A 100 -1.28 -0.47 6.93
C VAL A 100 -1.74 -0.25 8.36
N LYS A 101 -1.37 0.88 8.95
CA LYS A 101 -1.80 1.24 10.29
C LYS A 101 -3.18 1.88 10.24
N ILE A 102 -4.06 1.55 11.16
CA ILE A 102 -5.34 2.23 11.36
C ILE A 102 -5.06 3.54 12.11
N GLU A 103 -5.50 4.66 11.54
CA GLU A 103 -5.44 5.99 12.18
C GLU A 103 -6.79 6.42 12.72
N ASP A 104 -7.88 6.13 11.99
CA ASP A 104 -9.25 6.49 12.41
C ASP A 104 -10.27 5.58 11.73
N ILE A 105 -11.43 5.41 12.37
CA ILE A 105 -12.55 4.65 11.86
C ILE A 105 -13.82 5.49 12.01
N GLN A 106 -14.40 5.89 10.89
CA GLN A 106 -15.59 6.73 10.83
C GLN A 106 -16.75 5.89 10.32
N LEU A 107 -17.63 5.46 11.21
CA LEU A 107 -18.73 4.55 10.87
C LEU A 107 -19.91 5.26 10.15
N GLN A 108 -20.05 6.58 10.36
CA GLN A 108 -21.16 7.38 9.82
C GLN A 108 -20.61 8.59 9.06
N THR A 109 -20.46 8.44 7.77
CA THR A 109 -20.13 9.53 6.83
C THR A 109 -21.12 9.51 5.66
N ASP A 110 -21.13 10.55 4.83
CA ASP A 110 -21.92 10.59 3.60
C ASP A 110 -21.54 9.48 2.60
N GLU A 111 -20.33 8.93 2.75
CA GLU A 111 -19.81 7.84 1.92
C GLU A 111 -20.00 6.45 2.56
N GLY A 112 -20.73 6.38 3.69
CA GLY A 112 -20.84 5.20 4.55
C GLY A 112 -19.62 5.08 5.47
N PRO A 113 -19.33 3.86 5.99
CA PRO A 113 -18.15 3.65 6.84
C PRO A 113 -16.85 3.89 6.06
N VAL A 114 -15.89 4.52 6.74
CA VAL A 114 -14.59 4.89 6.19
C VAL A 114 -13.48 4.49 7.16
N ILE A 115 -12.36 3.99 6.65
CA ILE A 115 -11.16 3.73 7.44
C ILE A 115 -10.04 4.66 6.95
N ILE A 116 -9.45 5.43 7.85
CA ILE A 116 -8.25 6.22 7.59
C ILE A 116 -7.04 5.37 7.99
N VAL A 117 -6.10 5.23 7.07
CA VAL A 117 -4.91 4.41 7.27
C VAL A 117 -3.64 5.18 6.94
N SER A 118 -2.51 4.76 7.51
CA SER A 118 -1.19 5.32 7.20
C SER A 118 -0.18 4.24 6.80
N GLY A 119 0.99 4.69 6.28
CA GLY A 119 2.03 3.78 5.77
C GLY A 119 1.66 3.12 4.45
N ILE A 120 0.90 3.80 3.61
CA ILE A 120 0.35 3.28 2.36
C ILE A 120 1.40 3.21 1.24
N ASP A 121 1.18 2.31 0.27
CA ASP A 121 1.99 2.13 -0.94
C ASP A 121 1.12 1.92 -2.19
N MET A 122 -0.02 2.59 -2.22
CA MET A 122 -1.02 2.44 -3.26
C MET A 122 -1.35 3.78 -3.91
N MET A 123 -1.69 3.74 -5.19
CA MET A 123 -2.20 4.88 -5.96
C MET A 123 -3.65 5.21 -5.60
N ASN A 124 -4.03 6.43 -5.88
CA ASN A 124 -5.42 6.88 -5.76
C ASN A 124 -6.37 6.00 -6.56
N GLY A 125 -7.49 5.60 -5.96
CA GLY A 125 -8.51 4.77 -6.60
C GLY A 125 -8.16 3.28 -6.70
N THR A 126 -7.02 2.82 -6.12
CA THR A 126 -6.65 1.40 -6.15
C THR A 126 -7.75 0.52 -5.56
N PRO A 127 -8.19 -0.53 -6.29
CA PRO A 127 -9.25 -1.42 -5.83
C PRO A 127 -8.75 -2.35 -4.72
N ILE A 128 -9.53 -2.49 -3.66
CA ILE A 128 -9.30 -3.41 -2.54
C ILE A 128 -10.27 -4.58 -2.69
N TYR A 129 -9.76 -5.80 -2.55
CA TYR A 129 -10.51 -7.04 -2.68
C TYR A 129 -10.81 -7.68 -1.32
N ASP A 130 -9.97 -7.42 -0.30
CA ASP A 130 -10.18 -7.96 1.03
C ASP A 130 -9.42 -7.13 2.07
N ILE A 131 -9.95 -7.09 3.29
CA ILE A 131 -9.37 -6.44 4.46
C ILE A 131 -9.36 -7.45 5.59
N LYS A 132 -8.19 -7.64 6.22
CA LYS A 132 -8.05 -8.54 7.37
C LYS A 132 -7.29 -7.86 8.49
N PRO A 133 -7.60 -8.14 9.76
CA PRO A 133 -6.77 -7.68 10.86
C PRO A 133 -5.37 -8.28 10.79
N TYR A 134 -4.36 -7.47 11.12
CA TYR A 134 -2.98 -7.94 11.33
C TYR A 134 -2.86 -8.53 12.73
N LEU A 135 -2.37 -9.75 12.82
CA LEU A 135 -2.19 -10.50 14.08
C LEU A 135 -0.70 -10.61 14.41
N PRO A 136 -0.14 -9.78 15.32
CA PRO A 136 1.32 -9.73 15.55
C PRO A 136 1.94 -11.08 15.92
N HIS A 137 1.22 -11.90 16.68
CA HIS A 137 1.69 -13.21 17.13
C HIS A 137 1.68 -14.31 16.05
N VAL A 138 1.04 -14.03 14.88
CA VAL A 138 0.95 -14.95 13.74
C VAL A 138 1.68 -14.40 12.52
N ASP A 139 1.51 -13.11 12.24
CA ASP A 139 1.96 -12.49 10.99
C ASP A 139 3.42 -12.00 11.05
N CYS A 140 3.98 -11.85 12.27
CA CYS A 140 5.34 -11.37 12.47
C CYS A 140 6.32 -12.54 12.63
N HIS A 141 7.33 -12.58 11.75
CA HIS A 141 8.44 -13.54 11.80
C HIS A 141 9.78 -12.78 11.79
N PRO A 142 10.26 -12.29 12.95
CA PRO A 142 11.49 -11.48 13.04
C PRO A 142 12.73 -12.18 12.51
N GLU A 143 12.76 -13.52 12.60
CA GLU A 143 13.86 -14.38 12.15
C GLU A 143 13.84 -14.67 10.64
N ALA A 144 12.79 -14.25 9.92
CA ALA A 144 12.63 -14.59 8.51
C ALA A 144 13.70 -13.95 7.63
N LEU A 145 14.25 -14.73 6.71
CA LEU A 145 15.22 -14.23 5.75
C LEU A 145 14.53 -13.40 4.65
N GLY A 146 14.98 -12.17 4.46
CA GLY A 146 14.43 -11.23 3.46
C GLY A 146 14.98 -11.39 2.04
N GLY A 147 15.78 -12.43 1.75
CA GLY A 147 16.42 -12.62 0.47
C GLY A 147 17.24 -11.38 0.04
N PHE A 148 17.18 -11.01 -1.23
CA PHE A 148 17.90 -9.84 -1.74
C PHE A 148 17.40 -8.50 -1.17
N SER A 149 16.19 -8.45 -0.63
CA SER A 149 15.62 -7.20 -0.09
C SER A 149 16.34 -6.72 1.17
N GLY A 150 16.91 -7.65 1.95
CA GLY A 150 17.66 -7.33 3.15
C GLY A 150 18.91 -6.46 2.93
N GLN A 151 19.50 -6.53 1.74
CA GLN A 151 20.68 -5.75 1.37
C GLN A 151 20.38 -4.24 1.19
N PHE A 152 19.12 -3.87 1.08
CA PHE A 152 18.67 -2.50 0.80
C PHE A 152 17.79 -1.92 1.92
N LYS A 153 17.81 -2.51 3.09
CA LYS A 153 16.94 -2.13 4.22
C LYS A 153 17.14 -0.67 4.61
N ASP A 154 18.39 -0.21 4.62
CA ASP A 154 18.77 1.13 5.11
C ASP A 154 19.06 2.13 3.97
N TYR A 155 18.74 1.76 2.72
CA TYR A 155 18.95 2.66 1.59
C TYR A 155 17.95 3.82 1.62
N ARG A 156 18.48 5.04 1.82
CA ARG A 156 17.72 6.30 1.78
C ARG A 156 18.40 7.27 0.84
N LEU A 157 17.61 8.02 0.09
CA LEU A 157 18.07 9.17 -0.67
C LEU A 157 18.06 10.40 0.25
N LYS A 158 19.15 11.16 0.26
CA LYS A 158 19.14 12.51 0.82
C LYS A 158 18.49 13.43 -0.21
N VAL A 159 17.38 14.05 0.14
CA VAL A 159 16.70 15.05 -0.68
C VAL A 159 17.00 16.42 -0.11
N GLU A 160 17.51 17.33 -0.95
CA GLU A 160 17.69 18.74 -0.62
C GLU A 160 16.72 19.54 -1.49
N CYS A 161 15.87 20.32 -0.85
CA CYS A 161 14.92 21.21 -1.52
C CYS A 161 15.20 22.64 -1.12
N ALA A 162 15.34 23.53 -2.08
CA ALA A 162 15.46 24.96 -1.80
C ALA A 162 14.15 25.48 -1.17
N ARG A 163 14.27 26.34 -0.14
CA ARG A 163 13.11 26.85 0.60
C ARG A 163 12.07 27.54 -0.30
N GLU A 164 12.54 28.20 -1.36
CA GLU A 164 11.68 28.87 -2.35
C GLU A 164 10.76 27.91 -3.09
N LEU A 165 11.17 26.63 -3.24
CA LEU A 165 10.37 25.59 -3.87
C LEU A 165 9.32 25.00 -2.93
N LEU A 166 9.47 25.17 -1.61
CA LEU A 166 8.48 24.67 -0.65
C LEU A 166 7.13 25.37 -0.77
N VAL A 167 7.09 26.59 -1.38
CA VAL A 167 5.82 27.29 -1.61
C VAL A 167 4.90 26.56 -2.60
N CYS A 168 5.45 25.65 -3.42
CA CYS A 168 4.67 24.81 -4.33
C CYS A 168 3.87 23.72 -3.61
N PHE A 169 4.19 23.42 -2.34
CA PHE A 169 3.48 22.44 -1.53
C PHE A 169 2.41 23.12 -0.66
N PRO A 170 1.31 22.43 -0.35
CA PRO A 170 0.34 22.89 0.64
C PRO A 170 1.01 23.23 1.98
N PRO A 171 0.51 24.21 2.76
CA PRO A 171 1.16 24.66 4.00
C PRO A 171 1.40 23.54 5.02
N ASP A 172 0.48 22.60 5.11
CA ASP A 172 0.51 21.42 5.99
C ASP A 172 1.53 20.34 5.58
N LYS A 173 2.16 20.48 4.40
CA LYS A 173 3.14 19.53 3.83
C LYS A 173 4.53 20.18 3.59
N ARG A 174 4.83 21.30 4.24
CA ARG A 174 6.09 22.06 4.06
C ARG A 174 7.16 21.77 5.11
N GLU A 175 6.87 20.92 6.08
CA GLU A 175 7.79 20.52 7.17
C GLU A 175 8.60 19.27 6.82
#